data_ebac2a2816eb2f723e08c1a89abbdae5
#
_entry.id   ebac2a2816eb2f723e08c1a89abbdae5
#
_cell.length_a   1.000
_cell.length_b   1.000
_cell.length_c   1.000
_cell.angle_alpha   90.00
_cell.angle_beta   90.00
_cell.angle_gamma   90.00
#
_symmetry.space_group_name_H-M   'P 1'
#
loop_
_entity.id
_entity.type
_entity.pdbx_description
1 polymer ?
#
loop_
_entity_poly.entity_id
_entity_poly.type
_entity_poly.pdbx_seq_one_letter_code
_entity_poly.pdbx_strand_id
1 'polypeptide(L)'
;MSELTSYEQIAIWAVLGISLLGLAYAFLLRNQILREDKGTAKMQEIWGWIKDGANAYLSRQLRSILPFIVVLTIALFFSVYIVPPSAEAMAHYSGATPDQVKLYIGLWRAFAFVMGATFSLTVGQIGMRMAVEGNVRTAAAARTSFSDALRIAYRSGTITGMLTDG
;
A
#
# COMPACT_ATOMS: atom_id res chain seq x y z
N MET A 1 -4.15 -22.44 14.88
CA MET A 1 -3.40 -21.66 15.88
C MET A 1 -2.79 -22.55 17.01
N SER A 2 -3.20 -23.78 17.13
CA SER A 2 -2.70 -24.72 18.15
C SER A 2 -1.32 -25.34 17.88
N GLU A 3 -0.72 -25.06 16.74
CA GLU A 3 0.60 -25.61 16.35
C GLU A 3 1.73 -24.58 16.39
N LEU A 4 1.41 -23.30 16.68
CA LEU A 4 2.43 -22.24 16.78
C LEU A 4 3.05 -22.26 18.20
N THR A 5 4.37 -22.17 18.25
CA THR A 5 5.09 -21.97 19.49
C THR A 5 4.73 -20.61 20.13
N SER A 6 4.83 -20.49 21.44
CA SER A 6 4.55 -19.23 22.14
C SER A 6 5.38 -18.05 21.59
N TYR A 7 6.60 -18.32 21.11
CA TYR A 7 7.48 -17.34 20.50
C TYR A 7 6.90 -16.82 19.16
N GLU A 8 6.41 -17.73 18.31
CA GLU A 8 5.81 -17.36 17.02
C GLU A 8 4.52 -16.56 17.19
N GLN A 9 3.71 -16.88 18.20
CA GLN A 9 2.52 -16.11 18.52
C GLN A 9 2.87 -14.67 18.96
N ILE A 10 3.87 -14.53 19.84
CA ILE A 10 4.35 -13.20 20.27
C ILE A 10 4.90 -12.41 19.09
N ALA A 11 5.67 -13.06 18.20
CA ALA A 11 6.23 -12.40 17.01
C ALA A 11 5.12 -11.88 16.08
N ILE A 12 4.07 -12.64 15.83
CA ILE A 12 2.92 -12.22 15.00
C ILE A 12 2.22 -10.99 15.61
N TRP A 13 1.95 -11.01 16.91
CA TRP A 13 1.32 -9.87 17.56
C TRP A 13 2.22 -8.64 17.63
N ALA A 14 3.55 -8.83 17.77
CA ALA A 14 4.52 -7.76 17.74
C ALA A 14 4.56 -7.09 16.35
N VAL A 15 4.59 -7.88 15.28
CA VAL A 15 4.53 -7.35 13.90
C VAL A 15 3.26 -6.56 13.67
N LEU A 16 2.10 -7.10 14.07
CA LEU A 16 0.83 -6.38 13.95
C LEU A 16 0.86 -5.05 14.74
N GLY A 17 1.39 -5.06 15.95
CA GLY A 17 1.53 -3.85 16.77
C GLY A 17 2.42 -2.80 16.12
N ILE A 18 3.58 -3.21 15.57
CA ILE A 18 4.51 -2.32 14.85
C ILE A 18 3.85 -1.73 13.59
N SER A 19 3.15 -2.56 12.82
CA SER A 19 2.42 -2.11 11.63
C SER A 19 1.38 -1.04 11.95
N LEU A 20 0.57 -1.26 12.99
CA LEU A 20 -0.42 -0.28 13.43
C LEU A 20 0.22 1.03 13.92
N LEU A 21 1.35 0.96 14.62
CA LEU A 21 2.11 2.13 15.05
C LEU A 21 2.69 2.88 13.84
N GLY A 22 3.20 2.18 12.84
CA GLY A 22 3.68 2.75 11.59
C GLY A 22 2.58 3.53 10.84
N LEU A 23 1.39 2.93 10.71
CA LEU A 23 0.24 3.59 10.08
C LEU A 23 -0.23 4.82 10.87
N ALA A 24 -0.29 4.73 12.20
CA ALA A 24 -0.63 5.85 13.07
C ALA A 24 0.39 7.00 12.93
N TYR A 25 1.68 6.66 12.88
CA TYR A 25 2.75 7.64 12.68
C TYR A 25 2.67 8.30 11.29
N ALA A 26 2.41 7.53 10.23
CA ALA A 26 2.18 8.08 8.89
C ALA A 26 1.02 9.10 8.88
N PHE A 27 -0.07 8.78 9.57
CA PHE A 27 -1.22 9.68 9.69
C PHE A 27 -0.87 10.97 10.45
N LEU A 28 -0.10 10.88 11.53
CA LEU A 28 0.39 12.05 12.28
C LEU A 28 1.29 12.93 11.41
N LEU A 29 2.25 12.34 10.69
CA LEU A 29 3.14 13.07 9.77
C LEU A 29 2.35 13.77 8.67
N ARG A 30 1.36 13.08 8.08
CA ARG A 30 0.47 13.66 7.07
C ARG A 30 -0.22 14.92 7.60
N ASN A 31 -0.78 14.87 8.80
CA ASN A 31 -1.46 16.00 9.39
C ASN A 31 -0.50 17.16 9.69
N GLN A 32 0.73 16.86 10.11
CA GLN A 32 1.77 17.88 10.31
C GLN A 32 2.13 18.58 9.00
N ILE A 33 2.42 17.81 7.96
CA ILE A 33 2.80 18.35 6.65
C ILE A 33 1.68 19.20 6.06
N LEU A 34 0.43 18.75 6.13
CA LEU A 34 -0.69 19.48 5.56
C LEU A 34 -0.96 20.84 6.23
N ARG A 35 -0.43 21.07 7.43
CA ARG A 35 -0.51 22.35 8.15
C ARG A 35 0.59 23.34 7.76
N GLU A 36 1.66 22.87 7.11
CA GLU A 36 2.76 23.72 6.66
C GLU A 36 2.31 24.64 5.52
N ASP A 37 2.93 25.82 5.43
CA ASP A 37 2.60 26.83 4.42
C ASP A 37 2.88 26.35 2.98
N LYS A 38 2.02 26.69 2.05
CA LYS A 38 2.16 26.43 0.62
C LYS A 38 2.91 27.52 -0.15
N GLY A 39 3.34 28.55 0.53
CA GLY A 39 4.06 29.67 -0.06
C GLY A 39 3.17 30.64 -0.83
N THR A 40 3.75 31.33 -1.79
CA THR A 40 3.11 32.43 -2.53
C THR A 40 1.98 31.96 -3.46
N ALA A 41 1.12 32.88 -3.86
CA ALA A 41 0.05 32.60 -4.83
C ALA A 41 0.58 31.95 -6.13
N LYS A 42 1.75 32.38 -6.60
CA LYS A 42 2.38 31.79 -7.78
C LYS A 42 2.84 30.34 -7.56
N MET A 43 3.35 30.02 -6.38
CA MET A 43 3.73 28.65 -6.03
C MET A 43 2.49 27.74 -5.92
N GLN A 44 1.40 28.26 -5.39
CA GLN A 44 0.13 27.53 -5.28
C GLN A 44 -0.51 27.31 -6.67
N GLU A 45 -0.40 28.26 -7.59
CA GLU A 45 -0.84 28.11 -8.98
C GLU A 45 -0.08 26.97 -9.67
N ILE A 46 1.25 26.97 -9.58
CA ILE A 46 2.11 25.91 -10.16
C ILE A 46 1.81 24.56 -9.50
N TRP A 47 1.65 24.54 -8.16
CA TRP A 47 1.25 23.33 -7.46
C TRP A 47 -0.09 22.79 -7.95
N GLY A 48 -1.07 23.65 -8.27
CA GLY A 48 -2.34 23.27 -8.87
C GLY A 48 -2.14 22.49 -10.18
N TRP A 49 -1.32 22.99 -11.09
CA TRP A 49 -1.03 22.31 -12.35
C TRP A 49 -0.33 20.96 -12.16
N ILE A 50 0.64 20.89 -11.21
CA ILE A 50 1.34 19.65 -10.86
C ILE A 50 0.35 18.64 -10.28
N LYS A 51 -0.55 19.08 -9.41
CA LYS A 51 -1.59 18.24 -8.80
C LYS A 51 -2.55 17.67 -9.84
N ASP A 52 -2.98 18.49 -10.79
CA ASP A 52 -3.88 18.06 -11.87
C ASP A 52 -3.19 17.04 -12.78
N GLY A 53 -1.92 17.28 -13.13
CA GLY A 53 -1.09 16.32 -13.87
C GLY A 53 -0.92 14.99 -13.11
N ALA A 54 -0.63 15.04 -11.82
CA ALA A 54 -0.50 13.85 -10.98
C ALA A 54 -1.81 13.06 -10.88
N ASN A 55 -2.95 13.74 -10.71
CA ASN A 55 -4.26 13.09 -10.67
C ASN A 55 -4.62 12.45 -12.02
N ALA A 56 -4.33 13.11 -13.14
CA ALA A 56 -4.52 12.56 -14.47
C ALA A 56 -3.65 11.30 -14.69
N TYR A 57 -2.38 11.37 -14.29
CA TYR A 57 -1.46 10.23 -14.33
C TYR A 57 -1.97 9.05 -13.51
N LEU A 58 -2.32 9.27 -12.23
CA LEU A 58 -2.82 8.23 -11.33
C LEU A 58 -4.10 7.57 -11.86
N SER A 59 -5.02 8.38 -12.41
CA SER A 59 -6.26 7.86 -13.00
C SER A 59 -5.98 6.99 -14.23
N ARG A 60 -5.05 7.42 -15.09
CA ARG A 60 -4.64 6.66 -16.28
C ARG A 60 -3.93 5.37 -15.89
N GLN A 61 -3.02 5.45 -14.94
CA GLN A 61 -2.29 4.29 -14.41
C GLN A 61 -3.26 3.24 -13.85
N LEU A 62 -4.22 3.65 -13.02
CA LEU A 62 -5.21 2.75 -12.45
C LEU A 62 -6.01 2.03 -13.55
N ARG A 63 -6.50 2.78 -14.54
CA ARG A 63 -7.24 2.19 -15.67
C ARG A 63 -6.41 1.21 -16.49
N SER A 64 -5.10 1.44 -16.61
CA SER A 64 -4.20 0.55 -17.33
C SER A 64 -3.86 -0.71 -16.53
N ILE A 65 -3.76 -0.64 -15.20
CA ILE A 65 -3.39 -1.76 -14.34
C ILE A 65 -4.57 -2.67 -14.03
N LEU A 66 -5.79 -2.12 -13.90
CA LEU A 66 -6.99 -2.89 -13.56
C LEU A 66 -7.20 -4.14 -14.45
N PRO A 67 -7.12 -4.05 -15.79
CA PRO A 67 -7.26 -5.24 -16.64
C PRO A 67 -6.22 -6.31 -16.35
N PHE A 68 -4.96 -5.94 -16.08
CA PHE A 68 -3.91 -6.88 -15.73
C PHE A 68 -4.17 -7.57 -14.39
N ILE A 69 -4.69 -6.83 -13.39
CA ILE A 69 -5.10 -7.42 -12.11
C ILE A 69 -6.18 -8.47 -12.34
N VAL A 70 -7.19 -8.18 -13.16
CA VAL A 70 -8.26 -9.13 -13.48
C VAL A 70 -7.70 -10.38 -14.15
N VAL A 71 -6.87 -10.22 -15.19
CA VAL A 71 -6.26 -11.36 -15.92
C VAL A 71 -5.40 -12.20 -14.98
N LEU A 72 -4.55 -11.57 -14.16
CA LEU A 72 -3.70 -12.29 -13.20
C LEU A 72 -4.51 -12.98 -12.10
N THR A 73 -5.59 -12.35 -11.62
CA THR A 73 -6.50 -12.97 -10.66
C THR A 73 -7.11 -14.25 -11.20
N ILE A 74 -7.59 -14.21 -12.44
CA ILE A 74 -8.13 -15.38 -13.14
C ILE A 74 -7.05 -16.45 -13.33
N ALA A 75 -5.86 -16.05 -13.78
CA ALA A 75 -4.74 -16.98 -13.97
C ALA A 75 -4.33 -17.66 -12.65
N LEU A 76 -4.27 -16.90 -11.54
CA LEU A 76 -3.96 -17.44 -10.21
C LEU A 76 -5.05 -18.38 -9.70
N PHE A 77 -6.32 -18.05 -9.94
CA PHE A 77 -7.42 -18.94 -9.61
C PHE A 77 -7.29 -20.28 -10.33
N PHE A 78 -7.04 -20.26 -11.64
CA PHE A 78 -6.90 -21.49 -12.42
C PHE A 78 -5.57 -22.21 -12.21
N SER A 79 -4.56 -21.56 -11.67
CA SER A 79 -3.23 -22.16 -11.44
C SER A 79 -3.29 -23.43 -10.59
N VAL A 80 -4.27 -23.56 -9.69
CA VAL A 80 -4.46 -24.73 -8.83
C VAL A 80 -4.86 -25.99 -9.62
N TYR A 81 -5.45 -25.81 -10.80
CA TYR A 81 -5.82 -26.94 -11.69
C TYR A 81 -4.62 -27.45 -12.50
N ILE A 82 -3.60 -26.59 -12.70
CA ILE A 82 -2.35 -26.96 -13.38
C ILE A 82 -1.34 -27.54 -12.38
N VAL A 83 -1.23 -26.90 -11.21
CA VAL A 83 -0.35 -27.33 -10.11
C VAL A 83 -1.24 -27.80 -8.96
N PRO A 84 -1.43 -29.13 -8.80
CA PRO A 84 -2.31 -29.67 -7.77
C PRO A 84 -1.81 -29.27 -6.36
N PRO A 85 -2.74 -29.14 -5.39
CA PRO A 85 -2.39 -28.88 -4.01
C PRO A 85 -1.47 -29.97 -3.43
N SER A 86 -0.59 -29.62 -2.51
CA SER A 86 0.26 -30.59 -1.80
C SER A 86 -0.58 -31.57 -0.99
N ALA A 87 0.00 -32.76 -0.72
CA ALA A 87 -0.64 -33.76 0.14
C ALA A 87 -1.00 -33.20 1.53
N GLU A 88 -0.17 -32.30 2.05
CA GLU A 88 -0.39 -31.63 3.34
C GLU A 88 -1.60 -30.68 3.27
N ALA A 89 -1.75 -29.90 2.21
CA ALA A 89 -2.92 -29.05 1.99
C ALA A 89 -4.21 -29.88 1.85
N MET A 90 -4.13 -31.04 1.19
CA MET A 90 -5.25 -31.99 1.09
C MET A 90 -5.64 -32.59 2.46
N ALA A 91 -4.66 -32.91 3.30
CA ALA A 91 -4.89 -33.45 4.64
C ALA A 91 -5.56 -32.43 5.58
N HIS A 92 -5.24 -31.14 5.39
CA HIS A 92 -5.84 -30.06 6.20
C HIS A 92 -7.36 -29.89 5.98
N TYR A 93 -7.84 -30.26 4.79
CA TYR A 93 -9.27 -30.24 4.44
C TYR A 93 -9.89 -31.65 4.49
N SER A 94 -9.61 -32.39 5.57
CA SER A 94 -10.14 -33.75 5.78
C SER A 94 -11.67 -33.76 5.71
N GLY A 95 -12.22 -34.51 4.72
CA GLY A 95 -13.66 -34.60 4.45
C GLY A 95 -14.17 -33.82 3.24
N ALA A 96 -13.36 -33.00 2.59
CA ALA A 96 -13.71 -32.34 1.34
C ALA A 96 -13.24 -33.18 0.11
N THR A 97 -14.00 -33.10 -0.98
CA THR A 97 -13.55 -33.74 -2.24
C THR A 97 -12.34 -32.99 -2.82
N PRO A 98 -11.46 -33.66 -3.59
CA PRO A 98 -10.30 -33.02 -4.20
C PRO A 98 -10.65 -31.76 -5.01
N ASP A 99 -11.80 -31.75 -5.68
CA ASP A 99 -12.25 -30.59 -6.47
C ASP A 99 -12.72 -29.43 -5.60
N GLN A 100 -13.33 -29.71 -4.44
CA GLN A 100 -13.67 -28.67 -3.47
C GLN A 100 -12.41 -28.04 -2.86
N VAL A 101 -11.39 -28.82 -2.55
CA VAL A 101 -10.11 -28.33 -2.04
C VAL A 101 -9.43 -27.41 -3.06
N LYS A 102 -9.40 -27.81 -4.35
CA LYS A 102 -8.88 -26.97 -5.43
C LYS A 102 -9.65 -25.65 -5.54
N LEU A 103 -10.96 -25.68 -5.47
CA LEU A 103 -11.80 -24.49 -5.52
C LEU A 103 -11.48 -23.53 -4.36
N TYR A 104 -11.40 -24.04 -3.12
CA TYR A 104 -11.06 -23.22 -1.95
C TYR A 104 -9.67 -22.60 -2.08
N ILE A 105 -8.66 -23.37 -2.42
CA ILE A 105 -7.29 -22.86 -2.58
C ILE A 105 -7.23 -21.84 -3.73
N GLY A 106 -7.89 -22.09 -4.86
CA GLY A 106 -7.97 -21.15 -5.97
C GLY A 106 -8.60 -19.83 -5.58
N LEU A 107 -9.72 -19.87 -4.85
CA LEU A 107 -10.40 -18.67 -4.34
C LEU A 107 -9.52 -17.89 -3.36
N TRP A 108 -8.85 -18.57 -2.42
CA TRP A 108 -7.97 -17.88 -1.46
C TRP A 108 -6.73 -17.27 -2.13
N ARG A 109 -6.15 -17.94 -3.14
CA ARG A 109 -5.05 -17.37 -3.94
C ARG A 109 -5.50 -16.11 -4.68
N ALA A 110 -6.65 -16.18 -5.35
CA ALA A 110 -7.22 -15.03 -6.06
C ALA A 110 -7.54 -13.87 -5.09
N PHE A 111 -8.16 -14.18 -3.95
CA PHE A 111 -8.49 -13.19 -2.93
C PHE A 111 -7.23 -12.52 -2.35
N ALA A 112 -6.22 -13.31 -1.97
CA ALA A 112 -4.96 -12.78 -1.44
C ALA A 112 -4.25 -11.86 -2.45
N PHE A 113 -4.26 -12.24 -3.74
CA PHE A 113 -3.69 -11.41 -4.80
C PHE A 113 -4.44 -10.08 -4.95
N VAL A 114 -5.77 -10.11 -5.03
CA VAL A 114 -6.60 -8.89 -5.14
C VAL A 114 -6.40 -7.98 -3.94
N MET A 115 -6.34 -8.55 -2.74
CA MET A 115 -6.09 -7.81 -1.50
C MET A 115 -4.70 -7.13 -1.54
N GLY A 116 -3.64 -7.86 -1.89
CA GLY A 116 -2.29 -7.29 -2.01
C GLY A 116 -2.20 -6.22 -3.10
N ALA A 117 -2.81 -6.45 -4.27
CA ALA A 117 -2.87 -5.47 -5.36
C ALA A 117 -3.61 -4.20 -4.91
N THR A 118 -4.70 -4.33 -4.18
CA THR A 118 -5.48 -3.19 -3.65
C THR A 118 -4.64 -2.38 -2.66
N PHE A 119 -3.94 -3.02 -1.73
CA PHE A 119 -3.05 -2.33 -0.79
C PHE A 119 -1.93 -1.61 -1.52
N SER A 120 -1.25 -2.27 -2.45
CA SER A 120 -0.17 -1.67 -3.24
C SER A 120 -0.64 -0.44 -4.03
N LEU A 121 -1.79 -0.52 -4.71
CA LEU A 121 -2.38 0.60 -5.43
C LEU A 121 -2.75 1.75 -4.48
N THR A 122 -3.31 1.45 -3.32
CA THR A 122 -3.71 2.45 -2.32
C THR A 122 -2.49 3.20 -1.79
N VAL A 123 -1.43 2.48 -1.42
CA VAL A 123 -0.15 3.07 -0.96
C VAL A 123 0.44 3.96 -2.06
N GLY A 124 0.49 3.50 -3.31
CA GLY A 124 0.99 4.29 -4.44
C GLY A 124 0.18 5.56 -4.68
N GLN A 125 -1.14 5.48 -4.60
CA GLN A 125 -2.05 6.63 -4.75
C GLN A 125 -1.86 7.66 -3.63
N ILE A 126 -1.79 7.21 -2.38
CA ILE A 126 -1.58 8.09 -1.22
C ILE A 126 -0.18 8.69 -1.29
N GLY A 127 0.84 7.89 -1.57
CA GLY A 127 2.23 8.31 -1.66
C GLY A 127 2.44 9.43 -2.70
N MET A 128 1.91 9.25 -3.91
CA MET A 128 2.00 10.27 -4.96
C MET A 128 1.31 11.58 -4.55
N ARG A 129 0.11 11.49 -4.00
CA ARG A 129 -0.62 12.68 -3.53
C ARG A 129 0.13 13.40 -2.42
N MET A 130 0.70 12.65 -1.47
CA MET A 130 1.50 13.23 -0.39
C MET A 130 2.81 13.83 -0.89
N ALA A 131 3.44 13.24 -1.91
CA ALA A 131 4.62 13.84 -2.55
C ALA A 131 4.31 15.20 -3.17
N VAL A 132 3.19 15.33 -3.89
CA VAL A 132 2.75 16.60 -4.50
C VAL A 132 2.43 17.65 -3.42
N GLU A 133 1.76 17.25 -2.33
CA GLU A 133 1.48 18.14 -1.20
C GLU A 133 2.76 18.52 -0.43
N GLY A 134 3.71 17.62 -0.28
CA GLY A 134 5.01 17.86 0.36
C GLY A 134 5.90 18.78 -0.45
N ASN A 135 5.97 18.60 -1.78
CA ASN A 135 6.86 19.36 -2.65
C ASN A 135 6.63 20.88 -2.59
N VAL A 136 5.39 21.34 -2.64
CA VAL A 136 5.08 22.77 -2.59
C VAL A 136 5.48 23.37 -1.24
N ARG A 137 5.29 22.63 -0.15
CA ARG A 137 5.63 23.09 1.21
C ARG A 137 7.14 23.08 1.45
N THR A 138 7.83 22.08 0.92
CA THR A 138 9.29 22.03 0.91
C THR A 138 9.86 23.23 0.14
N ALA A 139 9.33 23.53 -1.04
CA ALA A 139 9.75 24.69 -1.82
C ALA A 139 9.42 26.02 -1.10
N ALA A 140 8.29 26.11 -0.42
CA ALA A 140 7.92 27.29 0.37
C ALA A 140 8.90 27.51 1.54
N ALA A 141 9.17 26.45 2.32
CA ALA A 141 10.11 26.48 3.45
C ALA A 141 11.55 26.79 3.01
N ALA A 142 11.98 26.30 1.85
CA ALA A 142 13.34 26.53 1.32
C ALA A 142 13.66 28.00 1.07
N ARG A 143 12.66 28.87 0.97
CA ARG A 143 12.85 30.33 0.83
C ARG A 143 13.37 31.00 2.12
N THR A 144 13.16 30.38 3.26
CA THR A 144 13.49 30.97 4.56
C THR A 144 14.44 30.11 5.38
N SER A 145 14.33 28.77 5.26
CA SER A 145 15.11 27.84 6.08
C SER A 145 15.37 26.53 5.33
N PHE A 146 16.65 26.24 5.10
CA PHE A 146 17.07 24.95 4.54
C PHE A 146 16.71 23.78 5.48
N SER A 147 16.88 23.95 6.78
CA SER A 147 16.56 22.92 7.78
C SER A 147 15.08 22.55 7.78
N ASP A 148 14.20 23.54 7.68
CA ASP A 148 12.75 23.29 7.63
C ASP A 148 12.34 22.62 6.32
N ALA A 149 12.90 23.06 5.20
CA ALA A 149 12.69 22.41 3.91
C ALA A 149 13.09 20.93 3.94
N LEU A 150 14.29 20.62 4.46
CA LEU A 150 14.79 19.26 4.59
C LEU A 150 13.89 18.43 5.50
N ARG A 151 13.44 18.99 6.61
CA ARG A 151 12.52 18.31 7.56
C ARG A 151 11.19 17.94 6.88
N ILE A 152 10.59 18.87 6.13
CA ILE A 152 9.32 18.64 5.43
C ILE A 152 9.52 17.59 4.33
N ALA A 153 10.58 17.70 3.53
CA ALA A 153 10.90 16.74 2.48
C ALA A 153 11.07 15.33 3.03
N TYR A 154 11.87 15.17 4.08
CA TYR A 154 12.12 13.89 4.73
C TYR A 154 10.85 13.27 5.30
N ARG A 155 10.06 14.05 6.06
CA ARG A 155 8.79 13.60 6.62
C ARG A 155 7.78 13.19 5.55
N SER A 156 7.76 13.91 4.43
CA SER A 156 6.89 13.57 3.29
C SER A 156 7.24 12.20 2.70
N GLY A 157 8.53 11.90 2.52
CA GLY A 157 8.99 10.58 2.08
C GLY A 157 8.71 9.47 3.09
N THR A 158 8.89 9.76 4.39
CA THR A 158 8.63 8.81 5.48
C THR A 158 7.17 8.32 5.51
N ILE A 159 6.20 9.16 5.12
CA ILE A 159 4.78 8.74 5.05
C ILE A 159 4.63 7.54 4.12
N THR A 160 5.23 7.60 2.92
CA THR A 160 5.13 6.50 1.94
C THR A 160 5.83 5.24 2.46
N GLY A 161 7.01 5.37 3.09
CA GLY A 161 7.71 4.25 3.72
C GLY A 161 6.85 3.57 4.78
N MET A 162 6.32 4.34 5.74
CA MET A 162 5.49 3.80 6.82
C MET A 162 4.16 3.18 6.34
N LEU A 163 3.61 3.67 5.22
CA LEU A 163 2.43 3.06 4.60
C LEU A 163 2.76 1.75 3.88
N THR A 164 3.99 1.57 3.44
CA THR A 164 4.44 0.34 2.78
C THR A 164 4.74 -0.76 3.80
N ASP A 165 5.28 -0.39 4.96
CA ASP A 165 5.66 -1.33 6.02
C ASP A 165 4.46 -1.73 6.91
N GLY A 166 3.43 -0.90 7.01
CA GLY A 166 2.22 -1.14 7.80
C GLY A 166 1.14 -1.85 7.04
#